data_05a85c8e29cc357962f4ce630dbe0998
#
_entry.id   05a85c8e29cc357962f4ce630dbe0998
#
_cell.length_a   1.000
_cell.length_b   1.000
_cell.length_c   1.000
_cell.angle_alpha   90.00
_cell.angle_beta   90.00
_cell.angle_gamma   90.00
#
_symmetry.space_group_name_H-M   'P 1'
#
loop_
_entity.id
_entity.type
_entity.pdbx_description
1 polymer ?
#
loop_
_entity_poly.entity_id
_entity_poly.type
_entity_poly.pdbx_seq_one_letter_code
_entity_poly.pdbx_strand_id
1 'polypeptide(L)'
;MTAGLDDLNLHKGNRMNNAGKVLICFHNRFCIFTSNKNCRNMKKHIAICFILGFTVSSMAQNGEMDQEMIQEIRESFSNTDPDNKALMNVISNNDIKDLALSRSNVGKMDHYFKYKVDVTGITNQEKSGRCWMFTSLNSLRPVVIDKYNLSDFRFSENYLYFWDQMEKANLFLEAIIENSDKPIDDRKNDWLLSNPIGDGGVWNSFANLVGKYGLVPASAMPETHHSSNTAFLRKILKRKLREQALDLRKLANTKASAEQIHSQKKENLQEIYRILALSLGEPPTQFTYRFVDKEENIGETKSYTPLSFYKEILPNYNPDNYVMLMNDPTREYYKLYEIEYDRNVMEGKNWTYINLPNDQFKQFAVASIKANEGMYASCDVGKQLSKDAGTLDINNFDYASLYGVNFTMDKRERIISKESGSSHAMLLMAVDVDDNENPTKWQFENSWGSSYGNNGYLTFTDEWFNEYMFRLVINKKILDKKTLNVLNQKPIKLPPWDPMFMQDM
;
A
#
# COMPACT_ATOMS: atom_id res chain seq x y z
N MET A 1 45.99 33.06 -29.18
CA MET A 1 46.65 34.09 -28.36
C MET A 1 46.37 33.63 -26.93
N THR A 2 47.23 32.78 -26.40
CA THR A 2 48.45 33.02 -25.58
C THR A 2 48.12 33.82 -24.33
N ALA A 3 48.23 33.24 -23.27
CA ALA A 3 49.21 32.96 -22.22
C ALA A 3 48.65 33.50 -20.89
N GLY A 4 48.89 33.04 -19.71
CA GLY A 4 49.87 32.10 -19.14
C GLY A 4 49.52 31.98 -17.65
N LEU A 5 49.65 30.87 -17.07
CA LEU A 5 50.61 30.32 -16.09
C LEU A 5 51.26 31.32 -15.11
N ASP A 6 51.17 30.96 -13.83
CA ASP A 6 52.28 30.78 -12.88
C ASP A 6 51.65 30.52 -11.48
N ASP A 7 51.79 29.39 -10.91
CA ASP A 7 52.80 28.73 -10.06
C ASP A 7 53.29 29.55 -8.86
N LEU A 8 53.18 28.95 -7.68
CA LEU A 8 54.14 28.91 -6.59
C LEU A 8 53.64 28.04 -5.43
N ASN A 9 54.03 26.78 -5.39
CA ASN A 9 55.12 26.13 -4.64
C ASN A 9 55.09 26.23 -3.10
N LEU A 10 54.81 25.10 -2.53
CA LEU A 10 55.50 24.31 -1.49
C LEU A 10 56.35 25.04 -0.42
N HIS A 11 56.05 24.76 0.85
CA HIS A 11 57.07 24.31 1.77
C HIS A 11 56.58 23.27 2.79
N LYS A 12 57.25 22.13 2.75
CA LYS A 12 57.23 21.04 3.74
C LYS A 12 57.95 21.46 5.01
N GLY A 13 57.50 21.00 6.15
CA GLY A 13 58.23 21.02 7.40
C GLY A 13 57.76 19.92 8.35
N ASN A 14 58.35 18.75 8.23
CA ASN A 14 58.25 17.68 9.21
C ASN A 14 58.93 18.04 10.52
N ARG A 15 58.29 17.81 11.65
CA ARG A 15 58.97 17.29 12.86
C ARG A 15 57.98 16.42 13.68
N MET A 16 58.34 15.15 13.73
CA MET A 16 57.82 14.22 14.77
C MET A 16 58.34 14.63 16.14
N ASN A 17 57.53 14.47 17.19
CA ASN A 17 57.93 13.73 18.39
C ASN A 17 56.73 13.38 19.27
N ASN A 18 56.62 12.09 19.42
CA ASN A 18 56.21 11.24 20.56
C ASN A 18 55.27 11.76 21.65
N ALA A 19 54.28 10.95 21.81
CA ALA A 19 53.65 10.43 23.01
C ALA A 19 52.12 10.58 22.95
N GLY A 20 51.50 9.41 22.77
CA GLY A 20 50.04 9.26 22.67
C GLY A 20 49.29 9.71 23.92
N LYS A 21 48.17 10.32 23.64
CA LYS A 21 46.94 10.22 24.43
C LYS A 21 45.80 10.77 23.57
N VAL A 22 44.92 9.87 23.20
CA VAL A 22 43.63 10.23 22.60
C VAL A 22 42.78 10.90 23.66
N LEU A 23 42.38 12.13 23.43
CA LEU A 23 41.46 12.86 24.31
C LEU A 23 40.11 12.85 23.62
N ILE A 24 39.21 12.01 24.16
CA ILE A 24 37.79 12.06 23.85
C ILE A 24 37.18 13.01 24.89
N CYS A 25 36.75 14.19 24.46
CA CYS A 25 36.00 15.12 25.30
C CYS A 25 34.53 14.72 25.31
N PHE A 26 34.07 14.15 26.43
CA PHE A 26 32.67 14.19 26.81
C PHE A 26 32.45 15.39 27.77
N HIS A 27 31.49 16.23 27.43
CA HIS A 27 31.03 17.30 28.32
C HIS A 27 30.27 16.67 29.50
N ASN A 28 30.86 16.70 30.69
CA ASN A 28 30.25 17.15 31.94
C ASN A 28 31.24 16.98 33.10
N ARG A 29 31.40 18.05 33.84
CA ARG A 29 32.32 18.26 34.94
C ARG A 29 32.16 17.25 36.09
N PHE A 30 33.23 16.60 36.48
CA PHE A 30 33.61 16.35 37.88
C PHE A 30 35.08 15.89 37.89
N CYS A 31 35.98 16.78 38.36
CA CYS A 31 37.36 16.44 38.68
C CYS A 31 37.42 15.92 40.10
N ILE A 32 37.83 14.69 40.31
CA ILE A 32 38.26 14.19 41.62
C ILE A 32 39.76 14.07 41.59
N PHE A 33 40.45 14.91 42.33
CA PHE A 33 41.91 14.77 42.60
C PHE A 33 42.08 13.77 43.74
N THR A 34 42.82 12.67 43.50
CA THR A 34 43.40 11.86 44.53
C THR A 34 44.87 12.15 44.59
N SER A 35 45.35 12.72 45.64
CA SER A 35 46.75 12.77 46.04
C SER A 35 46.90 12.12 47.40
N ASN A 36 47.72 11.06 47.40
CA ASN A 36 48.19 10.38 48.59
C ASN A 36 49.30 11.22 49.31
N LYS A 37 49.22 11.42 50.60
CA LYS A 37 50.26 11.09 51.57
C LYS A 37 49.96 11.66 52.99
N ASN A 38 49.91 10.79 53.92
CA ASN A 38 50.23 10.88 55.37
C ASN A 38 50.45 12.26 56.02
N CYS A 39 49.73 12.57 57.09
CA CYS A 39 50.33 12.71 58.40
C CYS A 39 49.29 12.89 59.54
N ARG A 40 49.63 12.35 60.65
CA ARG A 40 48.98 12.26 61.94
C ARG A 40 48.68 13.63 62.60
N ASN A 41 47.68 13.55 63.44
CA ASN A 41 47.44 14.24 64.72
C ASN A 41 46.44 15.40 64.78
N MET A 42 45.30 15.04 65.33
CA MET A 42 44.67 15.61 66.53
C MET A 42 44.34 17.10 66.52
N LYS A 43 43.10 17.44 66.55
CA LYS A 43 42.37 18.05 67.69
C LYS A 43 40.99 18.55 67.25
N LYS A 44 40.04 18.30 68.10
CA LYS A 44 38.64 18.72 68.10
C LYS A 44 38.43 20.16 67.59
N HIS A 45 37.65 20.31 66.53
CA HIS A 45 36.80 21.50 66.33
C HIS A 45 35.51 21.07 65.71
N ILE A 46 34.42 21.41 66.39
CA ILE A 46 33.05 21.30 65.95
C ILE A 46 32.91 22.13 64.66
N ALA A 47 32.82 21.50 63.53
CA ALA A 47 32.42 22.16 62.30
C ALA A 47 30.93 21.87 62.09
N ILE A 48 30.13 22.90 62.24
CA ILE A 48 28.73 22.93 61.82
C ILE A 48 28.70 22.72 60.31
N CYS A 49 28.39 21.54 59.87
CA CYS A 49 28.09 21.27 58.46
C CYS A 49 26.74 21.91 58.15
N PHE A 50 26.75 23.03 57.49
CA PHE A 50 25.64 23.52 56.72
C PHE A 50 25.40 22.47 55.60
N ILE A 51 24.46 21.59 55.84
CA ILE A 51 23.86 20.77 54.80
C ILE A 51 23.00 21.71 53.97
N LEU A 52 23.59 22.31 52.96
CA LEU A 52 22.84 22.82 51.82
C LEU A 52 22.23 21.61 51.12
N GLY A 53 21.01 21.29 51.55
CA GLY A 53 20.17 20.34 50.82
C GLY A 53 19.89 20.93 49.43
N PHE A 54 20.66 20.52 48.44
CA PHE A 54 20.17 20.56 47.08
C PHE A 54 19.03 19.54 47.00
N THR A 55 17.84 20.00 47.29
CA THR A 55 16.64 19.33 46.80
C THR A 55 16.72 19.41 45.28
N VAL A 56 17.26 18.37 44.63
CA VAL A 56 16.94 18.09 43.23
C VAL A 56 15.44 17.78 43.28
N SER A 57 14.62 18.81 43.12
CA SER A 57 13.25 18.62 42.72
C SER A 57 13.34 17.91 41.39
N SER A 58 13.13 16.57 41.38
CA SER A 58 12.70 15.88 40.18
C SER A 58 11.35 16.51 39.85
N MET A 59 11.35 17.59 39.10
CA MET A 59 10.20 18.03 38.36
C MET A 59 9.82 16.85 37.48
N ALA A 60 8.78 16.12 37.88
CA ALA A 60 8.05 15.32 36.95
C ALA A 60 7.69 16.30 35.82
N GLN A 61 8.33 16.17 34.65
CA GLN A 61 7.93 16.90 33.45
C GLN A 61 6.48 16.52 33.19
N ASN A 62 5.60 17.47 33.49
CA ASN A 62 4.15 17.36 33.26
C ASN A 62 3.90 17.40 31.77
N GLY A 63 4.42 16.72 30.86
CA GLY A 63 4.12 16.71 29.42
C GLY A 63 3.48 17.98 28.81
N GLU A 64 3.39 19.03 29.64
CA GLU A 64 2.81 20.34 29.36
C GLU A 64 3.85 21.20 28.62
N MET A 65 3.42 21.92 27.60
CA MET A 65 4.23 22.98 26.98
C MET A 65 4.10 24.24 27.85
N ASP A 66 4.98 24.39 28.86
CA ASP A 66 5.01 25.57 29.67
C ASP A 66 5.57 26.81 28.95
N GLN A 67 5.54 27.96 29.58
CA GLN A 67 5.96 29.21 28.93
C GLN A 67 7.45 29.24 28.62
N GLU A 68 8.29 28.57 29.41
CA GLU A 68 9.73 28.47 29.18
C GLU A 68 10.02 27.63 27.90
N MET A 69 9.41 26.45 27.82
CA MET A 69 9.49 25.59 26.62
C MET A 69 8.96 26.30 25.37
N ILE A 70 7.84 27.01 25.48
CA ILE A 70 7.28 27.78 24.35
C ILE A 70 8.27 28.85 23.88
N GLN A 71 8.92 29.54 24.83
CA GLN A 71 9.89 30.58 24.50
C GLN A 71 11.14 29.99 23.82
N GLU A 72 11.68 28.89 24.33
CA GLU A 72 12.81 28.17 23.70
C GLU A 72 12.49 27.70 22.29
N ILE A 73 11.29 27.12 22.08
CA ILE A 73 10.81 26.69 20.75
C ILE A 73 10.71 27.90 19.80
N ARG A 74 10.18 29.02 20.25
CA ARG A 74 10.07 30.24 19.44
C ARG A 74 11.43 30.82 19.07
N GLU A 75 12.41 30.76 19.97
CA GLU A 75 13.79 31.22 19.73
C GLU A 75 14.56 30.36 18.74
N SER A 76 14.14 29.10 18.54
CA SER A 76 14.71 28.22 17.53
C SER A 76 14.39 28.64 16.10
N PHE A 77 13.43 29.56 15.89
CA PHE A 77 13.02 30.07 14.60
C PHE A 77 13.05 31.60 14.55
N SER A 78 13.88 32.16 13.66
CA SER A 78 13.95 33.62 13.45
C SER A 78 13.12 34.04 12.23
N ASN A 79 12.03 34.78 12.49
CA ASN A 79 11.22 35.38 11.43
C ASN A 79 11.85 36.66 10.81
N THR A 80 12.95 37.15 11.38
CA THR A 80 13.70 38.31 10.88
C THR A 80 14.84 37.89 9.97
N ASP A 81 15.20 36.59 9.97
CA ASP A 81 16.14 36.03 9.01
C ASP A 81 15.58 36.18 7.57
N PRO A 82 16.35 36.75 6.62
CA PRO A 82 15.88 36.98 5.26
C PRO A 82 15.44 35.71 4.53
N ASP A 83 16.12 34.58 4.75
CA ASP A 83 15.82 33.31 4.08
C ASP A 83 14.51 32.72 4.65
N ASN A 84 14.36 32.70 5.97
CA ASN A 84 13.12 32.28 6.62
C ASN A 84 11.93 33.14 6.18
N LYS A 85 12.13 34.46 6.07
CA LYS A 85 11.07 35.37 5.61
C LYS A 85 10.68 35.09 4.15
N ALA A 86 11.65 34.84 3.28
CA ALA A 86 11.39 34.48 1.88
C ALA A 86 10.66 33.13 1.79
N LEU A 87 11.11 32.10 2.51
CA LEU A 87 10.45 30.80 2.58
C LEU A 87 9.03 30.89 3.14
N MET A 88 8.81 31.64 4.22
CA MET A 88 7.46 31.90 4.76
C MET A 88 6.52 32.49 3.69
N ASN A 89 6.98 33.51 2.96
CA ASN A 89 6.19 34.15 1.92
C ASN A 89 5.87 33.18 0.77
N VAL A 90 6.80 32.31 0.39
CA VAL A 90 6.61 31.35 -0.69
C VAL A 90 5.72 30.19 -0.25
N ILE A 91 6.03 29.56 0.88
CA ILE A 91 5.32 28.36 1.35
C ILE A 91 3.88 28.68 1.77
N SER A 92 3.64 29.84 2.42
CA SER A 92 2.29 30.21 2.87
C SER A 92 1.30 30.56 1.75
N ASN A 93 1.78 30.79 0.53
CA ASN A 93 0.97 31.22 -0.59
C ASN A 93 0.91 30.23 -1.77
N ASN A 94 1.60 29.09 -1.68
CA ASN A 94 1.67 28.12 -2.77
C ASN A 94 1.51 26.69 -2.27
N ASP A 95 1.17 25.75 -3.16
CA ASP A 95 1.09 24.34 -2.85
C ASP A 95 2.46 23.79 -2.46
N ILE A 96 2.54 23.13 -1.31
CA ILE A 96 3.78 22.60 -0.77
C ILE A 96 4.40 21.55 -1.69
N LYS A 97 3.57 20.73 -2.33
CA LYS A 97 4.05 19.67 -3.22
C LYS A 97 4.71 20.26 -4.47
N ASP A 98 4.15 21.32 -5.02
CA ASP A 98 4.72 22.01 -6.18
C ASP A 98 6.07 22.67 -5.84
N LEU A 99 6.19 23.24 -4.64
CA LEU A 99 7.44 23.85 -4.16
C LEU A 99 8.53 22.83 -3.85
N ALA A 100 8.14 21.65 -3.36
CA ALA A 100 9.09 20.58 -3.05
C ALA A 100 9.56 19.81 -4.29
N LEU A 101 8.94 20.01 -5.47
CA LEU A 101 9.32 19.30 -6.69
C LEU A 101 10.80 19.56 -7.03
N SER A 102 11.57 18.49 -7.03
CA SER A 102 13.02 18.54 -7.26
C SER A 102 13.34 18.91 -8.71
N ARG A 103 13.73 20.16 -8.95
CA ARG A 103 14.14 20.66 -10.26
C ARG A 103 15.25 19.82 -10.89
N SER A 104 16.16 19.32 -10.07
CA SER A 104 17.28 18.48 -10.51
C SER A 104 16.86 17.08 -10.96
N ASN A 105 15.66 16.63 -10.61
CA ASN A 105 15.14 15.30 -10.96
C ASN A 105 14.13 15.31 -12.13
N VAL A 106 13.54 16.45 -12.41
CA VAL A 106 12.55 16.60 -13.50
C VAL A 106 13.18 16.25 -14.85
N GLY A 107 12.54 15.35 -15.60
CA GLY A 107 12.92 14.99 -16.97
C GLY A 107 14.09 14.01 -17.09
N LYS A 108 14.60 13.45 -15.99
CA LYS A 108 15.68 12.45 -16.04
C LYS A 108 15.22 11.05 -16.44
N MET A 109 13.97 10.71 -16.14
CA MET A 109 13.43 9.37 -16.37
C MET A 109 12.81 9.28 -17.75
N ASP A 110 13.31 8.37 -18.58
CA ASP A 110 12.68 7.97 -19.83
C ASP A 110 11.69 6.80 -19.60
N HIS A 111 10.92 6.46 -20.62
CA HIS A 111 9.87 5.42 -20.58
C HIS A 111 10.17 4.24 -21.52
N TYR A 112 11.43 3.95 -21.82
CA TYR A 112 11.87 2.82 -22.63
C TYR A 112 12.32 1.67 -21.72
N PHE A 113 12.04 0.43 -22.14
CA PHE A 113 12.30 -0.77 -21.33
C PHE A 113 12.84 -1.89 -22.20
N LYS A 114 13.83 -2.61 -21.69
CA LYS A 114 14.41 -3.79 -22.34
C LYS A 114 13.40 -4.95 -22.38
N TYR A 115 12.62 -5.12 -21.32
CA TYR A 115 11.59 -6.17 -21.23
C TYR A 115 10.24 -5.55 -20.92
N LYS A 116 9.25 -5.89 -21.73
CA LYS A 116 7.89 -5.38 -21.60
C LYS A 116 6.88 -6.44 -21.99
N VAL A 117 5.85 -6.62 -21.18
CA VAL A 117 4.70 -7.47 -21.46
C VAL A 117 3.77 -6.75 -22.43
N ASP A 118 3.23 -7.45 -23.39
CA ASP A 118 2.23 -6.92 -24.31
C ASP A 118 0.91 -6.69 -23.56
N VAL A 119 0.52 -5.43 -23.43
CA VAL A 119 -0.74 -5.02 -22.84
C VAL A 119 -1.45 -4.06 -23.80
N THR A 120 -2.78 -4.08 -23.78
CA THR A 120 -3.59 -3.32 -24.74
C THR A 120 -4.60 -2.43 -24.03
N GLY A 121 -4.52 -1.13 -24.31
CA GLY A 121 -5.43 -0.10 -23.84
C GLY A 121 -5.29 0.24 -22.33
N ILE A 122 -5.84 1.35 -21.94
CA ILE A 122 -5.87 1.84 -20.55
C ILE A 122 -7.30 1.86 -20.05
N THR A 123 -7.51 1.42 -18.82
CA THR A 123 -8.80 1.48 -18.13
C THR A 123 -8.91 2.68 -17.22
N ASN A 124 -10.13 3.01 -16.78
CA ASN A 124 -10.37 4.10 -15.85
C ASN A 124 -11.38 3.67 -14.79
N GLN A 125 -10.92 3.53 -13.54
CA GLN A 125 -11.75 3.19 -12.38
C GLN A 125 -12.59 4.38 -11.87
N GLU A 126 -12.34 5.58 -12.41
CA GLU A 126 -12.97 6.82 -12.00
C GLU A 126 -12.85 7.08 -10.47
N LYS A 127 -13.93 7.52 -9.83
CA LYS A 127 -13.98 7.83 -8.39
C LYS A 127 -14.43 6.62 -7.58
N SER A 128 -13.72 5.48 -7.74
CA SER A 128 -14.01 4.23 -7.02
C SER A 128 -12.74 3.59 -6.46
N GLY A 129 -12.86 2.80 -5.40
CA GLY A 129 -11.77 2.00 -4.82
C GLY A 129 -11.58 0.63 -5.47
N ARG A 130 -11.90 0.48 -6.77
CA ARG A 130 -11.88 -0.80 -7.50
C ARG A 130 -10.56 -1.10 -8.22
N CYS A 131 -9.46 -0.40 -7.89
CA CYS A 131 -8.16 -0.60 -8.53
C CYS A 131 -7.74 -2.08 -8.61
N TRP A 132 -7.94 -2.83 -7.53
CA TRP A 132 -7.64 -4.26 -7.43
C TRP A 132 -8.40 -5.10 -8.47
N MET A 133 -9.66 -4.75 -8.74
CA MET A 133 -10.52 -5.43 -9.71
C MET A 133 -10.12 -5.09 -11.13
N PHE A 134 -9.90 -3.81 -11.45
CA PHE A 134 -9.39 -3.34 -12.73
C PHE A 134 -8.05 -3.99 -13.06
N THR A 135 -7.11 -3.95 -12.12
CA THR A 135 -5.78 -4.55 -12.29
C THR A 135 -5.86 -6.05 -12.58
N SER A 136 -6.70 -6.79 -11.84
CA SER A 136 -6.87 -8.22 -12.04
C SER A 136 -7.48 -8.54 -13.41
N LEU A 137 -8.49 -7.78 -13.85
CA LEU A 137 -9.10 -7.94 -15.17
C LEU A 137 -8.14 -7.52 -16.29
N ASN A 138 -7.37 -6.45 -16.09
CA ASN A 138 -6.35 -6.00 -17.04
C ASN A 138 -5.26 -7.05 -17.28
N SER A 139 -4.90 -7.84 -16.28
CA SER A 139 -3.95 -8.95 -16.43
C SER A 139 -4.47 -10.10 -17.30
N LEU A 140 -5.78 -10.25 -17.40
CA LEU A 140 -6.44 -11.30 -18.20
C LEU A 140 -6.86 -10.83 -19.60
N ARG A 141 -7.03 -9.52 -19.79
CA ARG A 141 -7.51 -8.93 -21.03
C ARG A 141 -6.65 -9.28 -22.25
N PRO A 142 -5.31 -9.24 -22.21
CA PRO A 142 -4.46 -9.61 -23.34
C PRO A 142 -4.70 -11.03 -23.84
N VAL A 143 -4.94 -11.99 -22.94
CA VAL A 143 -5.22 -13.39 -23.28
C VAL A 143 -6.48 -13.52 -24.14
N VAL A 144 -7.51 -12.74 -23.86
CA VAL A 144 -8.77 -12.73 -24.63
C VAL A 144 -8.57 -12.04 -25.98
N ILE A 145 -7.86 -10.91 -25.99
CA ILE A 145 -7.54 -10.15 -27.20
C ILE A 145 -6.76 -11.02 -28.19
N ASP A 146 -5.71 -11.68 -27.73
CA ASP A 146 -4.89 -12.57 -28.57
C ASP A 146 -5.69 -13.76 -29.09
N LYS A 147 -6.45 -14.41 -28.21
CA LYS A 147 -7.23 -15.61 -28.56
C LYS A 147 -8.24 -15.36 -29.66
N TYR A 148 -8.89 -14.22 -29.67
CA TYR A 148 -9.94 -13.87 -30.61
C TYR A 148 -9.50 -12.84 -31.66
N ASN A 149 -8.20 -12.49 -31.69
CA ASN A 149 -7.61 -11.50 -32.60
C ASN A 149 -8.36 -10.16 -32.59
N LEU A 150 -8.65 -9.65 -31.36
CA LEU A 150 -9.47 -8.44 -31.18
C LEU A 150 -8.62 -7.16 -31.23
N SER A 151 -9.21 -6.05 -31.65
CA SER A 151 -8.61 -4.71 -31.53
C SER A 151 -8.71 -4.17 -30.09
N ASP A 152 -9.79 -4.49 -29.36
CA ASP A 152 -10.01 -4.15 -27.96
C ASP A 152 -10.97 -5.16 -27.33
N PHE A 153 -10.87 -5.30 -26.02
CA PHE A 153 -11.81 -6.09 -25.22
C PHE A 153 -11.85 -5.56 -23.80
N ARG A 154 -13.05 -5.51 -23.23
CA ARG A 154 -13.25 -5.13 -21.83
C ARG A 154 -14.20 -6.07 -21.11
N PHE A 155 -13.83 -6.46 -19.93
CA PHE A 155 -14.72 -7.09 -18.98
C PHE A 155 -15.63 -6.06 -18.32
N SER A 156 -16.73 -6.52 -17.70
CA SER A 156 -17.56 -5.67 -16.85
C SER A 156 -17.04 -5.68 -15.42
N GLU A 157 -16.43 -4.57 -15.02
CA GLU A 157 -16.08 -4.35 -13.61
C GLU A 157 -17.31 -4.14 -12.76
N ASN A 158 -18.37 -3.55 -13.30
CA ASN A 158 -19.65 -3.34 -12.63
C ASN A 158 -20.30 -4.67 -12.19
N TYR A 159 -20.22 -5.71 -13.04
CA TYR A 159 -20.72 -7.05 -12.71
C TYR A 159 -20.03 -7.65 -11.49
N LEU A 160 -18.70 -7.64 -11.47
CA LEU A 160 -17.94 -8.15 -10.32
C LEU A 160 -18.10 -7.28 -9.08
N TYR A 161 -18.23 -5.97 -9.24
CA TYR A 161 -18.44 -5.05 -8.14
C TYR A 161 -19.79 -5.29 -7.45
N PHE A 162 -20.85 -5.58 -8.22
CA PHE A 162 -22.13 -5.96 -7.65
C PHE A 162 -22.01 -7.17 -6.72
N TRP A 163 -21.38 -8.22 -7.20
CA TRP A 163 -21.22 -9.45 -6.43
C TRP A 163 -20.23 -9.29 -5.27
N ASP A 164 -19.19 -8.49 -5.43
CA ASP A 164 -18.28 -8.14 -4.35
C ASP A 164 -19.01 -7.48 -3.18
N GLN A 165 -19.87 -6.52 -3.47
CA GLN A 165 -20.64 -5.83 -2.43
C GLN A 165 -21.68 -6.75 -1.77
N MET A 166 -22.33 -7.63 -2.54
CA MET A 166 -23.24 -8.64 -1.98
C MET A 166 -22.54 -9.61 -1.05
N GLU A 167 -21.40 -10.13 -1.48
CA GLU A 167 -20.63 -11.11 -0.70
C GLU A 167 -20.01 -10.49 0.55
N LYS A 168 -19.48 -9.28 0.46
CA LYS A 168 -18.99 -8.53 1.63
C LYS A 168 -20.10 -8.25 2.63
N ALA A 169 -21.31 -7.93 2.16
CA ALA A 169 -22.45 -7.76 3.04
C ALA A 169 -22.80 -9.07 3.76
N ASN A 170 -22.82 -10.19 3.04
CA ASN A 170 -23.03 -11.51 3.63
C ASN A 170 -21.95 -11.86 4.66
N LEU A 171 -20.65 -11.69 4.30
CA LEU A 171 -19.53 -11.96 5.20
C LEU A 171 -19.61 -11.10 6.48
N PHE A 172 -19.95 -9.81 6.33
CA PHE A 172 -20.11 -8.92 7.47
C PHE A 172 -21.23 -9.38 8.41
N LEU A 173 -22.41 -9.71 7.88
CA LEU A 173 -23.54 -10.15 8.69
C LEU A 173 -23.27 -11.50 9.38
N GLU A 174 -22.59 -12.44 8.72
CA GLU A 174 -22.13 -13.68 9.34
C GLU A 174 -21.12 -13.40 10.47
N ALA A 175 -20.13 -12.56 10.23
CA ALA A 175 -19.15 -12.18 11.26
C ALA A 175 -19.80 -11.51 12.48
N ILE A 176 -20.86 -10.73 12.28
CA ILE A 176 -21.67 -10.14 13.36
C ILE A 176 -22.39 -11.21 14.16
N ILE A 177 -22.98 -12.22 13.50
CA ILE A 177 -23.64 -13.35 14.14
C ILE A 177 -22.63 -14.17 14.94
N GLU A 178 -21.50 -14.54 14.34
CA GLU A 178 -20.40 -15.30 14.97
C GLU A 178 -19.83 -14.64 16.23
N ASN A 179 -19.86 -13.30 16.32
CA ASN A 179 -19.33 -12.54 17.46
C ASN A 179 -20.42 -11.85 18.28
N SER A 180 -21.67 -12.32 18.16
CA SER A 180 -22.82 -11.70 18.85
C SER A 180 -22.79 -11.87 20.37
N ASP A 181 -22.18 -12.93 20.89
CA ASP A 181 -21.98 -13.23 22.29
C ASP A 181 -20.93 -12.35 23.00
N LYS A 182 -20.05 -11.72 22.22
CA LYS A 182 -19.02 -10.82 22.74
C LYS A 182 -19.60 -9.42 23.00
N PRO A 183 -19.01 -8.64 23.94
CA PRO A 183 -19.37 -7.24 24.14
C PRO A 183 -19.31 -6.43 22.85
N ILE A 184 -20.10 -5.35 22.76
CA ILE A 184 -20.13 -4.48 21.57
C ILE A 184 -18.79 -3.76 21.34
N ASP A 185 -18.07 -3.48 22.42
CA ASP A 185 -16.75 -2.83 22.48
C ASP A 185 -15.58 -3.83 22.40
N ASP A 186 -15.86 -5.15 22.22
CA ASP A 186 -14.81 -6.09 21.82
C ASP A 186 -14.13 -5.60 20.54
N ARG A 187 -12.79 -5.67 20.48
CA ARG A 187 -12.00 -5.12 19.37
C ARG A 187 -12.45 -5.62 18.00
N LYS A 188 -12.90 -6.87 17.90
CA LYS A 188 -13.38 -7.44 16.63
C LYS A 188 -14.74 -6.86 16.24
N ASN A 189 -15.65 -6.71 17.19
CA ASN A 189 -16.94 -6.07 16.97
C ASN A 189 -16.79 -4.59 16.61
N ASP A 190 -15.91 -3.87 17.31
CA ASP A 190 -15.59 -2.47 16.99
C ASP A 190 -15.03 -2.34 15.58
N TRP A 191 -14.08 -3.21 15.19
CA TRP A 191 -13.53 -3.23 13.84
C TRP A 191 -14.61 -3.54 12.78
N LEU A 192 -15.45 -4.55 12.98
CA LEU A 192 -16.55 -4.90 12.08
C LEU A 192 -17.52 -3.73 11.89
N LEU A 193 -17.98 -3.12 12.98
CA LEU A 193 -18.93 -2.01 12.93
C LEU A 193 -18.30 -0.72 12.34
N SER A 194 -17.00 -0.54 12.48
CA SER A 194 -16.27 0.56 11.84
C SER A 194 -16.13 0.32 10.34
N ASN A 195 -15.97 -0.94 9.91
CA ASN A 195 -15.68 -1.33 8.53
C ASN A 195 -16.69 -2.35 7.97
N PRO A 196 -18.00 -2.05 7.94
CA PRO A 196 -19.00 -3.03 7.52
C PRO A 196 -18.90 -3.43 6.06
N ILE A 197 -18.44 -2.54 5.18
CA ILE A 197 -18.23 -2.75 3.74
C ILE A 197 -17.31 -1.69 3.16
N GLY A 198 -16.55 -2.04 2.13
CA GLY A 198 -15.64 -1.13 1.41
C GLY A 198 -15.52 -1.52 -0.07
N ASP A 199 -14.96 -0.61 -0.88
CA ASP A 199 -14.68 -0.87 -2.30
C ASP A 199 -13.38 -1.64 -2.49
N GLY A 200 -12.45 -1.49 -1.55
CA GLY A 200 -11.13 -2.12 -1.59
C GLY A 200 -11.21 -3.64 -1.61
N GLY A 201 -10.20 -4.25 -2.10
CA GLY A 201 -10.03 -5.70 -2.15
C GLY A 201 -8.64 -6.04 -2.63
N VAL A 202 -8.40 -7.31 -2.80
CA VAL A 202 -7.11 -7.84 -3.18
C VAL A 202 -7.30 -8.94 -4.23
N TRP A 203 -6.21 -9.44 -4.79
CA TRP A 203 -6.29 -10.44 -5.86
C TRP A 203 -7.11 -11.69 -5.48
N ASN A 204 -7.02 -12.22 -4.25
CA ASN A 204 -7.82 -13.39 -3.86
C ASN A 204 -9.33 -13.08 -3.81
N SER A 205 -9.73 -11.84 -3.52
CA SER A 205 -11.13 -11.41 -3.62
C SER A 205 -11.62 -11.50 -5.06
N PHE A 206 -10.80 -11.08 -6.03
CA PHE A 206 -11.08 -11.27 -7.44
C PHE A 206 -11.18 -12.76 -7.82
N ALA A 207 -10.21 -13.58 -7.40
CA ALA A 207 -10.19 -15.02 -7.69
C ALA A 207 -11.43 -15.74 -7.13
N ASN A 208 -11.85 -15.41 -5.92
CA ASN A 208 -13.07 -15.94 -5.29
C ASN A 208 -14.33 -15.59 -6.10
N LEU A 209 -14.45 -14.32 -6.55
CA LEU A 209 -15.60 -13.86 -7.34
C LEU A 209 -15.67 -14.55 -8.71
N VAL A 210 -14.57 -14.58 -9.43
CA VAL A 210 -14.53 -15.19 -10.76
C VAL A 210 -14.82 -16.68 -10.69
N GLY A 211 -14.30 -17.37 -9.69
CA GLY A 211 -14.60 -18.79 -9.46
C GLY A 211 -16.06 -19.08 -9.18
N LYS A 212 -16.75 -18.19 -8.48
CA LYS A 212 -18.16 -18.36 -8.07
C LYS A 212 -19.15 -17.82 -9.11
N TYR A 213 -18.89 -16.65 -9.65
CA TYR A 213 -19.83 -15.90 -10.48
C TYR A 213 -19.44 -15.84 -11.97
N GLY A 214 -18.22 -16.20 -12.33
CA GLY A 214 -17.73 -16.07 -13.71
C GLY A 214 -17.44 -14.63 -14.12
N LEU A 215 -17.45 -14.39 -15.42
CA LEU A 215 -17.15 -13.09 -16.06
C LEU A 215 -18.21 -12.77 -17.12
N VAL A 216 -18.37 -11.48 -17.39
CA VAL A 216 -19.18 -10.98 -18.51
C VAL A 216 -18.42 -9.87 -19.25
N PRO A 217 -18.67 -9.65 -20.57
CA PRO A 217 -18.13 -8.49 -21.27
C PRO A 217 -18.78 -7.20 -20.78
N ALA A 218 -18.09 -6.07 -20.95
CA ALA A 218 -18.57 -4.76 -20.49
C ALA A 218 -19.96 -4.40 -21.04
N SER A 219 -20.28 -4.84 -22.27
CA SER A 219 -21.59 -4.59 -22.89
C SER A 219 -22.75 -5.32 -22.24
N ALA A 220 -22.51 -6.44 -21.53
CA ALA A 220 -23.56 -7.21 -20.86
C ALA A 220 -24.00 -6.57 -19.51
N MET A 221 -23.13 -5.83 -18.84
CA MET A 221 -23.44 -5.03 -17.66
C MET A 221 -22.54 -3.78 -17.63
N PRO A 222 -22.95 -2.71 -18.31
CA PRO A 222 -22.15 -1.47 -18.41
C PRO A 222 -21.96 -0.76 -17.07
N GLU A 223 -20.97 0.12 -17.01
CA GLU A 223 -20.77 1.02 -15.86
C GLU A 223 -21.99 1.94 -15.67
N THR A 224 -22.28 2.26 -14.42
CA THR A 224 -23.31 3.20 -14.01
C THR A 224 -22.67 4.42 -13.33
N HIS A 225 -23.46 5.47 -13.07
CA HIS A 225 -22.97 6.59 -12.27
C HIS A 225 -22.43 6.14 -10.90
N HIS A 226 -23.08 5.15 -10.27
CA HIS A 226 -22.71 4.71 -8.92
C HIS A 226 -21.58 3.67 -8.91
N SER A 227 -21.32 2.96 -10.00
CA SER A 227 -20.11 2.16 -10.13
C SER A 227 -18.87 3.02 -10.41
N SER A 228 -19.04 4.12 -11.18
CA SER A 228 -17.99 5.09 -11.44
C SER A 228 -17.77 6.11 -10.30
N ASN A 229 -18.71 6.24 -9.37
CA ASN A 229 -18.61 7.11 -8.18
C ASN A 229 -19.25 6.44 -6.96
N THR A 230 -18.51 5.60 -6.31
CA THR A 230 -19.00 4.64 -5.31
C THR A 230 -19.22 5.22 -3.92
N ALA A 231 -18.65 6.39 -3.60
CA ALA A 231 -18.59 6.93 -2.24
C ALA A 231 -19.97 7.05 -1.56
N PHE A 232 -21.00 7.53 -2.30
CA PHE A 232 -22.32 7.73 -1.71
C PHE A 232 -23.09 6.40 -1.58
N LEU A 233 -23.01 5.52 -2.57
CA LEU A 233 -23.59 4.17 -2.49
C LEU A 233 -23.01 3.40 -1.28
N ARG A 234 -21.70 3.40 -1.14
CA ARG A 234 -21.00 2.81 0.01
C ARG A 234 -21.48 3.39 1.35
N LYS A 235 -21.71 4.71 1.43
CA LYS A 235 -22.24 5.35 2.64
C LYS A 235 -23.64 4.82 3.00
N ILE A 236 -24.51 4.61 2.01
CA ILE A 236 -25.85 4.05 2.19
C ILE A 236 -25.75 2.59 2.68
N LEU A 237 -24.94 1.76 2.01
CA LEU A 237 -24.72 0.37 2.39
C LEU A 237 -24.16 0.24 3.81
N LYS A 238 -23.14 1.04 4.17
CA LYS A 238 -22.57 1.07 5.53
C LYS A 238 -23.62 1.39 6.59
N ARG A 239 -24.51 2.36 6.31
CA ARG A 239 -25.59 2.73 7.22
C ARG A 239 -26.58 1.57 7.42
N LYS A 240 -27.03 0.97 6.31
CA LYS A 240 -28.01 -0.12 6.36
C LYS A 240 -27.44 -1.37 7.04
N LEU A 241 -26.22 -1.74 6.72
CA LEU A 241 -25.54 -2.89 7.34
C LEU A 241 -25.35 -2.72 8.86
N ARG A 242 -25.04 -1.50 9.33
CA ARG A 242 -24.95 -1.24 10.79
C ARG A 242 -26.30 -1.39 11.49
N GLU A 243 -27.38 -0.92 10.88
CA GLU A 243 -28.75 -1.13 11.38
C GLU A 243 -29.06 -2.63 11.49
N GLN A 244 -28.85 -3.37 10.40
CA GLN A 244 -29.07 -4.81 10.33
C GLN A 244 -28.18 -5.59 11.31
N ALA A 245 -26.93 -5.16 11.51
CA ALA A 245 -26.01 -5.76 12.48
C ALA A 245 -26.53 -5.67 13.91
N LEU A 246 -27.07 -4.52 14.31
CA LEU A 246 -27.64 -4.33 15.65
C LEU A 246 -28.86 -5.19 15.87
N ASP A 247 -29.73 -5.32 14.86
CA ASP A 247 -30.93 -6.15 14.94
C ASP A 247 -30.60 -7.65 14.97
N LEU A 248 -29.65 -8.11 14.15
CA LEU A 248 -29.14 -9.49 14.21
C LEU A 248 -28.47 -9.81 15.54
N ARG A 249 -27.69 -8.90 16.10
CA ARG A 249 -27.10 -9.10 17.45
C ARG A 249 -28.17 -9.23 18.53
N LYS A 250 -29.20 -8.38 18.48
CA LYS A 250 -30.32 -8.49 19.45
C LYS A 250 -31.00 -9.85 19.28
N LEU A 251 -31.31 -10.26 18.05
CA LEU A 251 -31.95 -11.54 17.76
C LEU A 251 -31.10 -12.72 18.24
N ALA A 252 -29.78 -12.74 17.92
CA ALA A 252 -28.85 -13.80 18.30
C ALA A 252 -28.68 -13.92 19.82
N ASN A 253 -28.84 -12.83 20.59
CA ASN A 253 -28.76 -12.81 22.06
C ASN A 253 -30.10 -13.17 22.73
N THR A 254 -31.15 -13.53 21.95
CA THR A 254 -32.39 -14.12 22.48
C THR A 254 -32.28 -15.64 22.41
N LYS A 255 -33.41 -16.33 22.65
CA LYS A 255 -33.55 -17.77 22.42
C LYS A 255 -33.97 -18.10 20.97
N ALA A 256 -33.68 -17.22 20.02
CA ALA A 256 -33.97 -17.44 18.61
C ALA A 256 -33.22 -18.65 18.06
N SER A 257 -33.90 -19.43 17.22
CA SER A 257 -33.30 -20.58 16.58
C SER A 257 -32.35 -20.14 15.46
N ALA A 258 -31.42 -21.01 15.05
CA ALA A 258 -30.52 -20.75 13.92
C ALA A 258 -31.31 -20.44 12.62
N GLU A 259 -32.46 -21.09 12.42
CA GLU A 259 -33.34 -20.85 11.28
C GLU A 259 -33.95 -19.44 11.31
N GLN A 260 -34.34 -18.95 12.48
CA GLN A 260 -34.85 -17.57 12.62
C GLN A 260 -33.76 -16.52 12.32
N ILE A 261 -32.55 -16.72 12.82
CA ILE A 261 -31.42 -15.85 12.55
C ILE A 261 -31.09 -15.87 11.05
N HIS A 262 -31.04 -17.05 10.43
CA HIS A 262 -30.79 -17.21 9.00
C HIS A 262 -31.91 -16.56 8.14
N SER A 263 -33.18 -16.69 8.52
CA SER A 263 -34.27 -16.02 7.83
C SER A 263 -34.13 -14.51 7.87
N GLN A 264 -33.83 -13.93 9.04
CA GLN A 264 -33.62 -12.50 9.18
C GLN A 264 -32.43 -12.03 8.35
N LYS A 265 -31.31 -12.78 8.37
CA LYS A 265 -30.13 -12.44 7.52
C LYS A 265 -30.49 -12.45 6.03
N LYS A 266 -31.28 -13.43 5.58
CA LYS A 266 -31.75 -13.50 4.19
C LYS A 266 -32.58 -12.26 3.81
N GLU A 267 -33.50 -11.84 4.66
CA GLU A 267 -34.32 -10.63 4.46
C GLU A 267 -33.39 -9.38 4.38
N ASN A 268 -32.42 -9.29 5.28
CA ASN A 268 -31.44 -8.23 5.27
C ASN A 268 -30.65 -8.16 3.94
N LEU A 269 -30.22 -9.33 3.43
CA LEU A 269 -29.52 -9.41 2.15
C LEU A 269 -30.41 -9.06 0.95
N GLN A 270 -31.73 -9.34 1.00
CA GLN A 270 -32.68 -8.91 -0.03
C GLN A 270 -32.78 -7.37 -0.11
N GLU A 271 -32.72 -6.67 1.04
CA GLU A 271 -32.66 -5.20 1.07
C GLU A 271 -31.36 -4.68 0.45
N ILE A 272 -30.21 -5.30 0.76
CA ILE A 272 -28.92 -4.94 0.16
C ILE A 272 -28.93 -5.18 -1.35
N TYR A 273 -29.44 -6.34 -1.80
CA TYR A 273 -29.60 -6.66 -3.23
C TYR A 273 -30.43 -5.59 -3.95
N ARG A 274 -31.55 -5.18 -3.34
CA ARG A 274 -32.40 -4.12 -3.91
C ARG A 274 -31.65 -2.80 -4.07
N ILE A 275 -30.87 -2.39 -3.06
CA ILE A 275 -30.08 -1.15 -3.14
C ILE A 275 -29.06 -1.25 -4.29
N LEU A 276 -28.37 -2.37 -4.40
CA LEU A 276 -27.37 -2.60 -5.43
C LEU A 276 -28.00 -2.66 -6.83
N ALA A 277 -29.09 -3.41 -7.01
CA ALA A 277 -29.78 -3.55 -8.30
C ALA A 277 -30.30 -2.21 -8.83
N LEU A 278 -30.85 -1.36 -7.94
CA LEU A 278 -31.30 -0.01 -8.31
C LEU A 278 -30.14 0.94 -8.63
N SER A 279 -28.94 0.69 -8.10
CA SER A 279 -27.78 1.58 -8.25
C SER A 279 -26.83 1.16 -9.38
N LEU A 280 -26.64 -0.14 -9.56
CA LEU A 280 -25.64 -0.73 -10.45
C LEU A 280 -26.26 -1.47 -11.66
N GLY A 281 -27.57 -1.69 -11.65
CA GLY A 281 -28.26 -2.61 -12.55
C GLY A 281 -28.27 -4.05 -11.99
N GLU A 282 -29.17 -4.87 -12.49
CA GLU A 282 -29.27 -6.28 -12.10
C GLU A 282 -28.28 -7.12 -12.91
N PRO A 283 -27.44 -7.96 -12.27
CA PRO A 283 -26.49 -8.82 -12.97
C PRO A 283 -27.19 -9.80 -13.90
N PRO A 284 -26.72 -9.95 -15.16
CA PRO A 284 -27.33 -10.89 -16.08
C PRO A 284 -27.06 -12.35 -15.65
N THR A 285 -28.10 -13.17 -15.70
CA THR A 285 -27.98 -14.63 -15.55
C THR A 285 -27.63 -15.33 -16.84
N GLN A 286 -28.00 -14.71 -17.97
CA GLN A 286 -27.69 -15.11 -19.34
C GLN A 286 -27.54 -13.86 -20.21
N PHE A 287 -26.70 -13.94 -21.24
CA PHE A 287 -26.53 -12.90 -22.25
C PHE A 287 -26.08 -13.48 -23.57
N THR A 288 -26.29 -12.76 -24.65
CA THR A 288 -25.76 -13.11 -25.98
C THR A 288 -24.54 -12.27 -26.28
N TYR A 289 -23.52 -12.88 -26.86
CA TYR A 289 -22.31 -12.19 -27.26
C TYR A 289 -21.73 -12.76 -28.56
N ARG A 290 -21.06 -11.91 -29.32
CA ARG A 290 -20.27 -12.30 -30.49
C ARG A 290 -18.96 -11.51 -30.48
N PHE A 291 -17.89 -12.15 -30.87
CA PHE A 291 -16.61 -11.49 -31.08
C PHE A 291 -16.57 -10.88 -32.47
N VAL A 292 -15.89 -9.74 -32.62
CA VAL A 292 -15.55 -9.13 -33.90
C VAL A 292 -14.05 -8.93 -33.86
N ASP A 293 -13.32 -9.57 -34.79
CA ASP A 293 -11.87 -9.48 -34.82
C ASP A 293 -11.39 -8.11 -35.36
N LYS A 294 -10.07 -7.89 -35.35
CA LYS A 294 -9.49 -6.63 -35.82
C LYS A 294 -9.60 -6.42 -37.33
N GLU A 295 -9.89 -7.47 -38.09
CA GLU A 295 -10.19 -7.45 -39.52
C GLU A 295 -11.69 -7.29 -39.82
N GLU A 296 -12.52 -6.99 -38.79
CA GLU A 296 -13.99 -6.81 -38.85
C GLU A 296 -14.75 -8.10 -39.20
N ASN A 297 -14.16 -9.27 -39.07
CA ASN A 297 -14.87 -10.54 -39.25
C ASN A 297 -15.78 -10.76 -38.01
N ILE A 298 -17.05 -11.01 -38.32
CA ILE A 298 -18.09 -11.19 -37.30
C ILE A 298 -18.17 -12.67 -36.94
N GLY A 299 -17.89 -13.01 -35.69
CA GLY A 299 -18.05 -14.36 -35.17
C GLY A 299 -19.51 -14.75 -34.93
N GLU A 300 -19.71 -16.02 -34.59
CA GLU A 300 -21.02 -16.57 -34.26
C GLU A 300 -21.61 -15.89 -33.01
N THR A 301 -22.89 -15.54 -33.03
CA THR A 301 -23.61 -15.09 -31.86
C THR A 301 -23.96 -16.28 -30.99
N LYS A 302 -23.43 -16.30 -29.76
CA LYS A 302 -23.68 -17.38 -28.78
C LYS A 302 -24.38 -16.85 -27.54
N SER A 303 -25.15 -17.72 -26.89
CA SER A 303 -25.75 -17.47 -25.60
C SER A 303 -24.85 -18.03 -24.50
N TYR A 304 -24.63 -17.24 -23.46
CA TYR A 304 -23.74 -17.57 -22.35
C TYR A 304 -24.42 -17.35 -21.01
N THR A 305 -24.07 -18.17 -20.03
CA THR A 305 -24.07 -17.77 -18.63
C THR A 305 -22.72 -17.15 -18.28
N PRO A 306 -22.59 -16.31 -17.25
CA PRO A 306 -21.30 -15.75 -16.87
C PRO A 306 -20.19 -16.80 -16.63
N LEU A 307 -20.54 -17.94 -16.04
CA LEU A 307 -19.60 -19.05 -15.82
C LEU A 307 -19.19 -19.75 -17.13
N SER A 308 -20.13 -19.95 -18.07
CA SER A 308 -19.79 -20.56 -19.37
C SER A 308 -18.92 -19.64 -20.22
N PHE A 309 -19.20 -18.34 -20.19
CA PHE A 309 -18.37 -17.33 -20.85
C PHE A 309 -16.94 -17.34 -20.28
N TYR A 310 -16.79 -17.25 -18.96
CA TYR A 310 -15.48 -17.32 -18.31
C TYR A 310 -14.68 -18.55 -18.73
N LYS A 311 -15.31 -19.74 -18.68
CA LYS A 311 -14.65 -21.00 -19.07
C LYS A 311 -14.25 -21.04 -20.53
N GLU A 312 -15.04 -20.48 -21.42
CA GLU A 312 -14.75 -20.45 -22.86
C GLU A 312 -13.60 -19.47 -23.16
N ILE A 313 -13.64 -18.25 -22.62
CA ILE A 313 -12.65 -17.22 -22.97
C ILE A 313 -11.28 -17.44 -22.32
N LEU A 314 -11.24 -18.03 -21.13
CA LEU A 314 -10.04 -18.26 -20.31
C LEU A 314 -9.89 -19.73 -19.88
N PRO A 315 -9.87 -20.70 -20.81
CA PRO A 315 -9.93 -22.13 -20.49
C PRO A 315 -8.73 -22.63 -19.67
N ASN A 316 -7.60 -21.96 -19.79
CA ASN A 316 -6.34 -22.33 -19.11
C ASN A 316 -6.05 -21.49 -17.87
N TYR A 317 -6.89 -20.51 -17.56
CA TYR A 317 -6.70 -19.69 -16.39
C TYR A 317 -7.19 -20.42 -15.15
N ASN A 318 -6.28 -20.65 -14.21
CA ASN A 318 -6.59 -21.21 -12.90
C ASN A 318 -5.97 -20.32 -11.81
N PRO A 319 -6.78 -19.63 -11.01
CA PRO A 319 -6.27 -18.79 -9.91
C PRO A 319 -5.39 -19.55 -8.92
N ASP A 320 -5.59 -20.85 -8.73
CA ASP A 320 -4.75 -21.67 -7.84
C ASP A 320 -3.29 -21.84 -8.34
N ASN A 321 -3.01 -21.48 -9.58
CA ASN A 321 -1.63 -21.45 -10.09
C ASN A 321 -0.85 -20.22 -9.63
N TYR A 322 -1.49 -19.28 -8.98
CA TYR A 322 -0.87 -18.03 -8.55
C TYR A 322 -0.69 -17.98 -7.03
N VAL A 323 0.25 -17.20 -6.59
CA VAL A 323 0.51 -16.94 -5.18
C VAL A 323 0.86 -15.47 -4.97
N MET A 324 0.44 -14.94 -3.85
CA MET A 324 0.84 -13.61 -3.45
C MET A 324 2.16 -13.66 -2.70
N LEU A 325 3.10 -12.86 -3.17
CA LEU A 325 4.34 -12.53 -2.49
C LEU A 325 4.21 -11.16 -1.84
N MET A 326 4.88 -10.97 -0.73
CA MET A 326 4.94 -9.70 -0.02
C MET A 326 6.36 -9.37 0.40
N ASN A 327 6.72 -8.11 0.39
CA ASN A 327 7.92 -7.60 1.04
C ASN A 327 7.51 -6.71 2.22
N ASP A 328 7.48 -7.30 3.39
CA ASP A 328 7.21 -6.65 4.67
C ASP A 328 8.39 -6.84 5.63
N PRO A 329 9.28 -5.86 5.80
CA PRO A 329 10.45 -5.97 6.68
C PRO A 329 10.10 -5.95 8.18
N THR A 330 8.83 -5.77 8.54
CA THR A 330 8.38 -5.86 9.94
C THR A 330 8.20 -7.28 10.43
N ARG A 331 8.22 -8.29 9.51
CA ARG A 331 7.90 -9.68 9.75
C ARG A 331 8.99 -10.63 9.24
N GLU A 332 9.00 -11.87 9.77
CA GLU A 332 9.95 -12.89 9.31
C GLU A 332 9.75 -13.21 7.83
N TYR A 333 10.86 -13.30 7.10
CA TYR A 333 10.88 -13.76 5.72
C TYR A 333 10.78 -15.29 5.62
N TYR A 334 10.33 -15.79 4.45
CA TYR A 334 10.08 -17.20 4.16
C TYR A 334 9.06 -17.84 5.11
N LYS A 335 8.07 -17.06 5.52
CA LYS A 335 6.90 -17.48 6.28
C LYS A 335 5.63 -17.28 5.48
N LEU A 336 4.65 -18.16 5.73
CA LEU A 336 3.30 -18.02 5.19
C LEU A 336 2.43 -17.29 6.22
N TYR A 337 1.75 -16.23 5.78
CA TYR A 337 0.83 -15.45 6.59
C TYR A 337 -0.58 -15.53 6.02
N GLU A 338 -1.59 -15.43 6.87
CA GLU A 338 -3.01 -15.38 6.53
C GLU A 338 -3.67 -14.24 7.28
N ILE A 339 -4.49 -13.43 6.59
CA ILE A 339 -5.24 -12.33 7.20
C ILE A 339 -6.66 -12.78 7.50
N GLU A 340 -7.10 -12.69 8.76
CA GLU A 340 -8.48 -13.00 9.14
C GLU A 340 -9.47 -12.05 8.46
N TYR A 341 -10.58 -12.57 7.96
CA TYR A 341 -11.65 -11.84 7.24
C TYR A 341 -11.18 -11.10 5.96
N ASP A 342 -9.94 -11.32 5.49
CA ASP A 342 -9.52 -10.74 4.23
C ASP A 342 -9.91 -11.66 3.05
N ARG A 343 -11.19 -11.77 2.89
CA ARG A 343 -11.93 -12.37 1.78
C ARG A 343 -13.25 -11.63 1.61
N ASN A 344 -13.86 -11.72 0.47
CA ASN A 344 -15.21 -11.20 0.22
C ASN A 344 -16.27 -12.30 0.30
N VAL A 345 -16.02 -13.48 -0.26
CA VAL A 345 -16.92 -14.63 -0.29
C VAL A 345 -16.77 -15.43 1.00
N MET A 346 -17.87 -15.74 1.69
CA MET A 346 -17.84 -16.43 3.01
C MET A 346 -17.13 -17.78 2.94
N GLU A 347 -17.41 -18.59 1.95
CA GLU A 347 -16.77 -19.88 1.68
C GLU A 347 -15.42 -19.76 0.94
N GLY A 348 -15.02 -18.53 0.56
CA GLY A 348 -13.78 -18.25 -0.14
C GLY A 348 -12.54 -18.38 0.74
N LYS A 349 -11.38 -18.36 0.10
CA LYS A 349 -10.09 -18.40 0.79
C LYS A 349 -9.76 -17.00 1.35
N ASN A 350 -9.31 -16.94 2.60
CA ASN A 350 -8.66 -15.74 3.12
C ASN A 350 -7.39 -15.44 2.34
N TRP A 351 -6.95 -14.20 2.36
CA TRP A 351 -5.67 -13.85 1.80
C TRP A 351 -4.54 -14.56 2.52
N THR A 352 -3.72 -15.24 1.74
CA THR A 352 -2.43 -15.77 2.19
C THR A 352 -1.31 -15.20 1.35
N TYR A 353 -0.15 -14.96 1.97
CA TYR A 353 1.04 -14.50 1.26
C TYR A 353 2.33 -15.10 1.81
N ILE A 354 3.34 -15.20 0.94
CA ILE A 354 4.71 -15.53 1.33
C ILE A 354 5.47 -14.23 1.51
N ASN A 355 6.03 -13.99 2.71
CA ASN A 355 6.90 -12.83 2.95
C ASN A 355 8.34 -13.12 2.49
N LEU A 356 8.91 -12.25 1.67
CA LEU A 356 10.23 -12.42 1.06
C LEU A 356 11.12 -11.17 1.23
N PRO A 357 12.44 -11.34 1.31
CA PRO A 357 13.37 -10.23 1.21
C PRO A 357 13.29 -9.59 -0.19
N ASN A 358 13.63 -8.32 -0.29
CA ASN A 358 13.41 -7.50 -1.46
C ASN A 358 14.12 -8.03 -2.72
N ASP A 359 15.36 -8.50 -2.58
CA ASP A 359 16.11 -9.03 -3.72
C ASP A 359 15.45 -10.26 -4.36
N GLN A 360 14.96 -11.20 -3.54
CA GLN A 360 14.23 -12.37 -4.04
C GLN A 360 12.89 -11.98 -4.67
N PHE A 361 12.21 -11.02 -4.07
CA PHE A 361 10.95 -10.47 -4.57
C PHE A 361 11.12 -9.84 -5.95
N LYS A 362 12.19 -9.05 -6.17
CA LYS A 362 12.53 -8.44 -7.46
C LYS A 362 12.95 -9.49 -8.50
N GLN A 363 13.74 -10.49 -8.13
CA GLN A 363 14.16 -11.55 -9.05
C GLN A 363 12.95 -12.26 -9.69
N PHE A 364 11.93 -12.57 -8.89
CA PHE A 364 10.71 -13.18 -9.40
C PHE A 364 9.91 -12.20 -10.29
N ALA A 365 9.90 -10.91 -9.96
CA ALA A 365 9.26 -9.90 -10.79
C ALA A 365 9.92 -9.81 -12.18
N VAL A 366 11.25 -9.72 -12.23
CA VAL A 366 12.02 -9.74 -13.50
C VAL A 366 11.74 -11.01 -14.29
N ALA A 367 11.78 -12.17 -13.64
CA ALA A 367 11.54 -13.47 -14.29
C ALA A 367 10.13 -13.57 -14.89
N SER A 368 9.10 -13.02 -14.20
CA SER A 368 7.73 -12.99 -14.69
C SER A 368 7.60 -12.12 -15.96
N ILE A 369 8.14 -10.90 -15.95
CA ILE A 369 8.11 -10.01 -17.10
C ILE A 369 8.85 -10.61 -18.30
N LYS A 370 10.03 -11.24 -18.09
CA LYS A 370 10.76 -11.95 -19.14
C LYS A 370 9.99 -13.14 -19.71
N ALA A 371 9.09 -13.75 -18.93
CA ALA A 371 8.18 -14.80 -19.39
C ALA A 371 6.90 -14.27 -20.07
N ASN A 372 6.83 -12.97 -20.37
CA ASN A 372 5.67 -12.26 -20.91
C ASN A 372 4.42 -12.36 -20.01
N GLU A 373 4.61 -12.38 -18.67
CA GLU A 373 3.53 -12.39 -17.70
C GLU A 373 3.55 -11.11 -16.85
N GLY A 374 2.56 -10.24 -17.07
CA GLY A 374 2.30 -9.08 -16.20
C GLY A 374 1.75 -9.53 -14.85
N MET A 375 2.04 -8.77 -13.82
CA MET A 375 1.67 -9.12 -12.44
C MET A 375 0.72 -8.10 -11.82
N TYR A 376 -0.31 -8.60 -11.14
CA TYR A 376 -0.97 -7.77 -10.14
C TYR A 376 0.08 -7.33 -9.11
N ALA A 377 0.25 -6.03 -8.96
CA ALA A 377 1.17 -5.44 -8.00
C ALA A 377 0.44 -4.42 -7.14
N SER A 378 0.87 -4.25 -5.89
CA SER A 378 0.27 -3.26 -4.99
C SER A 378 1.35 -2.54 -4.18
N CYS A 379 1.21 -1.21 -4.07
CA CYS A 379 2.23 -0.30 -3.58
C CYS A 379 1.62 0.92 -2.88
N ASP A 380 2.46 1.77 -2.29
CA ASP A 380 2.06 3.11 -1.82
C ASP A 380 2.28 4.15 -2.93
N VAL A 381 1.37 4.16 -3.89
CA VAL A 381 1.50 4.96 -5.12
C VAL A 381 1.57 6.47 -4.87
N GLY A 382 1.02 6.95 -3.76
CA GLY A 382 1.00 8.38 -3.42
C GLY A 382 2.37 8.96 -3.06
N LYS A 383 3.30 8.09 -2.67
CA LYS A 383 4.63 8.51 -2.21
C LYS A 383 5.53 8.86 -3.38
N GLN A 384 6.05 10.07 -3.37
CA GLN A 384 6.99 10.58 -4.38
C GLN A 384 6.45 10.50 -5.84
N LEU A 385 5.13 10.57 -6.03
CA LEU A 385 4.50 10.56 -7.35
C LEU A 385 4.48 11.96 -7.97
N SER A 386 5.23 12.16 -9.05
CA SER A 386 5.08 13.27 -9.97
C SER A 386 3.99 12.92 -10.99
N LYS A 387 2.79 13.45 -10.75
CA LYS A 387 1.58 13.11 -11.52
C LYS A 387 1.71 13.45 -13.00
N ASP A 388 2.17 14.66 -13.30
CA ASP A 388 2.23 15.18 -14.67
C ASP A 388 3.30 14.47 -15.50
N ALA A 389 4.42 14.12 -14.87
CA ALA A 389 5.49 13.35 -15.51
C ALA A 389 5.18 11.84 -15.57
N GLY A 390 4.23 11.34 -14.79
CA GLY A 390 3.96 9.90 -14.67
C GLY A 390 5.13 9.12 -14.08
N THR A 391 5.87 9.73 -13.14
CA THR A 391 7.09 9.14 -12.57
C THR A 391 7.01 9.02 -11.05
N LEU A 392 7.61 7.94 -10.53
CA LEU A 392 7.76 7.66 -9.11
C LEU A 392 9.27 7.46 -8.84
N ASP A 393 9.85 8.38 -8.10
CA ASP A 393 11.28 8.38 -7.76
C ASP A 393 11.43 8.96 -6.36
N ILE A 394 12.23 8.33 -5.51
CA ILE A 394 12.44 8.79 -4.12
C ILE A 394 12.96 10.22 -4.02
N ASN A 395 13.46 10.77 -5.13
CA ASN A 395 13.99 12.13 -5.24
C ASN A 395 13.04 13.11 -5.97
N ASN A 396 11.78 12.75 -6.24
CA ASN A 396 10.85 13.65 -6.92
C ASN A 396 10.50 14.88 -6.08
N PHE A 397 10.43 14.74 -4.76
CA PHE A 397 10.07 15.84 -3.86
C PHE A 397 11.09 15.96 -2.71
N ASP A 398 11.69 17.13 -2.58
CA ASP A 398 12.69 17.46 -1.56
C ASP A 398 12.09 18.33 -0.45
N TYR A 399 11.29 17.71 0.40
CA TYR A 399 10.71 18.38 1.57
C TYR A 399 11.78 18.75 2.61
N ALA A 400 12.88 17.99 2.67
CA ALA A 400 13.94 18.23 3.62
C ALA A 400 14.62 19.59 3.37
N SER A 401 15.00 19.85 2.12
CA SER A 401 15.57 21.16 1.74
C SER A 401 14.55 22.29 1.87
N LEU A 402 13.26 22.03 1.55
CA LEU A 402 12.22 23.05 1.64
C LEU A 402 12.00 23.56 3.07
N TYR A 403 12.01 22.65 4.06
CA TYR A 403 11.72 22.96 5.47
C TYR A 403 12.96 23.05 6.38
N GLY A 404 14.13 22.65 5.88
CA GLY A 404 15.34 22.57 6.71
C GLY A 404 15.26 21.49 7.81
N VAL A 405 14.45 20.43 7.62
CA VAL A 405 14.27 19.32 8.57
C VAL A 405 14.43 17.98 7.86
N ASN A 406 14.90 16.96 8.58
CA ASN A 406 15.12 15.64 8.02
C ASN A 406 13.90 14.73 8.16
N PHE A 407 13.67 13.87 7.15
CA PHE A 407 12.68 12.79 7.13
C PHE A 407 13.44 11.47 6.93
N THR A 408 13.66 10.70 8.00
CA THR A 408 14.66 9.62 8.04
C THR A 408 14.09 8.21 8.20
N MET A 409 12.76 8.05 8.26
CA MET A 409 12.13 6.74 8.44
C MET A 409 12.46 5.81 7.27
N ASP A 410 12.97 4.61 7.59
CA ASP A 410 13.11 3.51 6.64
C ASP A 410 11.74 2.85 6.32
N LYS A 411 11.72 1.89 5.39
CA LYS A 411 10.49 1.16 5.00
C LYS A 411 9.82 0.49 6.19
N ARG A 412 10.60 -0.13 7.10
CA ARG A 412 10.09 -0.81 8.28
C ARG A 412 9.44 0.17 9.26
N GLU A 413 10.10 1.29 9.51
CA GLU A 413 9.61 2.34 10.41
C GLU A 413 8.34 2.99 9.87
N ARG A 414 8.26 3.26 8.55
CA ARG A 414 7.05 3.79 7.91
C ARG A 414 5.86 2.84 8.03
N ILE A 415 6.06 1.53 7.91
CA ILE A 415 4.98 0.55 8.11
C ILE A 415 4.49 0.55 9.57
N ILE A 416 5.42 0.49 10.54
CA ILE A 416 5.10 0.44 11.97
C ILE A 416 4.37 1.71 12.41
N SER A 417 4.81 2.89 11.93
CA SER A 417 4.21 4.18 12.24
C SER A 417 2.91 4.45 11.46
N LYS A 418 2.53 3.59 10.52
CA LYS A 418 1.40 3.77 9.58
C LYS A 418 1.58 4.94 8.61
N GLU A 419 2.82 5.39 8.41
CA GLU A 419 3.14 6.40 7.42
C GLU A 419 3.07 5.86 5.99
N SER A 420 3.28 4.56 5.81
CA SER A 420 3.20 3.90 4.50
C SER A 420 2.53 2.53 4.62
N GLY A 421 1.74 2.21 3.62
CA GLY A 421 1.06 0.94 3.45
C GLY A 421 0.64 0.73 2.00
N SER A 422 0.16 -0.44 1.67
CA SER A 422 -0.31 -0.71 0.32
C SER A 422 -1.66 -0.04 0.08
N SER A 423 -1.70 0.96 -0.77
CA SER A 423 -2.86 1.82 -1.03
C SER A 423 -3.49 1.65 -2.42
N HIS A 424 -2.73 1.10 -3.40
CA HIS A 424 -3.20 1.03 -4.78
C HIS A 424 -2.64 -0.18 -5.51
N ALA A 425 -3.47 -0.81 -6.34
CA ALA A 425 -3.08 -1.92 -7.19
C ALA A 425 -2.95 -1.47 -8.66
N MET A 426 -1.90 -1.94 -9.34
CA MET A 426 -1.61 -1.69 -10.75
C MET A 426 -0.97 -2.93 -11.39
N LEU A 427 -1.01 -3.04 -12.71
CA LEU A 427 -0.36 -4.12 -13.44
C LEU A 427 1.12 -3.79 -13.65
N LEU A 428 2.02 -4.51 -12.99
CA LEU A 428 3.46 -4.42 -13.23
C LEU A 428 3.79 -5.14 -14.52
N MET A 429 4.31 -4.41 -15.52
CA MET A 429 4.36 -4.91 -16.89
C MET A 429 5.69 -4.73 -17.61
N ALA A 430 6.59 -3.91 -17.08
CA ALA A 430 7.88 -3.71 -17.75
C ALA A 430 9.02 -3.49 -16.75
N VAL A 431 10.22 -3.86 -17.16
CA VAL A 431 11.46 -3.64 -16.42
C VAL A 431 12.60 -3.29 -17.37
N ASP A 432 13.38 -2.29 -17.02
CA ASP A 432 14.67 -2.01 -17.64
C ASP A 432 15.78 -2.49 -16.72
N VAL A 433 16.88 -2.94 -17.30
CA VAL A 433 17.99 -3.55 -16.56
C VAL A 433 19.34 -3.03 -17.11
N ASP A 434 20.33 -2.98 -16.23
CA ASP A 434 21.71 -2.66 -16.59
C ASP A 434 22.39 -3.83 -17.36
N ASP A 435 23.66 -3.67 -17.71
CA ASP A 435 24.47 -4.67 -18.40
C ASP A 435 24.69 -5.96 -17.58
N ASN A 436 24.47 -5.90 -16.26
CA ASN A 436 24.56 -7.04 -15.36
C ASN A 436 23.18 -7.67 -15.06
N GLU A 437 22.14 -7.26 -15.81
CA GLU A 437 20.74 -7.68 -15.64
C GLU A 437 20.10 -7.26 -14.29
N ASN A 438 20.66 -6.27 -13.59
CA ASN A 438 20.03 -5.69 -12.41
C ASN A 438 18.94 -4.69 -12.84
N PRO A 439 17.77 -4.69 -12.19
CA PRO A 439 16.71 -3.74 -12.51
C PRO A 439 17.11 -2.31 -12.18
N THR A 440 16.80 -1.38 -13.07
CA THR A 440 17.06 0.06 -12.91
C THR A 440 15.76 0.86 -12.81
N LYS A 441 14.75 0.47 -13.58
CA LYS A 441 13.42 1.08 -13.54
C LYS A 441 12.35 0.10 -14.00
N TRP A 442 11.09 0.42 -13.68
CA TRP A 442 9.93 -0.43 -13.88
C TRP A 442 8.75 0.38 -14.42
N GLN A 443 7.72 -0.29 -14.94
CA GLN A 443 6.51 0.37 -15.39
C GLN A 443 5.24 -0.36 -14.95
N PHE A 444 4.26 0.45 -14.54
CA PHE A 444 2.89 0.02 -14.32
C PHE A 444 1.97 0.43 -15.47
N GLU A 445 1.00 -0.43 -15.81
CA GLU A 445 -0.27 -0.01 -16.39
C GLU A 445 -1.21 0.37 -15.23
N ASN A 446 -1.68 1.62 -15.22
CA ASN A 446 -2.58 2.13 -14.19
C ASN A 446 -4.04 2.12 -14.69
N SER A 447 -4.98 2.33 -13.78
CA SER A 447 -6.42 2.39 -14.03
C SER A 447 -7.04 3.77 -13.75
N TRP A 448 -6.31 4.85 -14.09
CA TRP A 448 -6.77 6.24 -13.90
C TRP A 448 -7.01 6.99 -15.21
N GLY A 449 -7.20 6.23 -16.32
CA GLY A 449 -7.38 6.79 -17.65
C GLY A 449 -6.07 7.23 -18.31
N SER A 450 -6.11 7.40 -19.63
CA SER A 450 -4.94 7.71 -20.45
C SER A 450 -4.44 9.16 -20.32
N SER A 451 -5.24 10.05 -19.75
CA SER A 451 -4.83 11.44 -19.48
C SER A 451 -3.95 11.60 -18.26
N TYR A 452 -3.74 10.52 -17.47
CA TYR A 452 -2.93 10.53 -16.26
C TYR A 452 -1.52 9.99 -16.56
N GLY A 453 -0.49 10.68 -16.03
CA GLY A 453 0.89 10.26 -16.21
C GLY A 453 1.32 10.17 -17.68
N ASN A 454 2.15 9.19 -18.00
CA ASN A 454 2.58 8.95 -19.38
C ASN A 454 1.55 8.05 -20.10
N ASN A 455 0.51 8.64 -20.69
CA ASN A 455 -0.57 7.93 -21.40
C ASN A 455 -1.24 6.82 -20.57
N GLY A 456 -1.39 7.00 -19.26
CA GLY A 456 -1.98 6.04 -18.34
C GLY A 456 -0.96 5.09 -17.69
N TYR A 457 0.31 5.19 -18.05
CA TYR A 457 1.40 4.42 -17.46
C TYR A 457 2.16 5.23 -16.43
N LEU A 458 2.71 4.55 -15.42
CA LEU A 458 3.63 5.13 -14.43
C LEU A 458 4.97 4.40 -14.48
N THR A 459 6.04 5.17 -14.61
CA THR A 459 7.43 4.65 -14.59
C THR A 459 8.06 4.95 -13.25
N PHE A 460 8.81 4.02 -12.70
CA PHE A 460 9.42 4.21 -11.38
C PHE A 460 10.83 3.60 -11.30
N THR A 461 11.66 4.20 -10.43
CA THR A 461 13.04 3.74 -10.20
C THR A 461 13.07 2.47 -9.36
N ASP A 462 14.19 1.73 -9.42
CA ASP A 462 14.39 0.56 -8.57
C ASP A 462 14.49 0.93 -7.08
N GLU A 463 15.03 2.12 -6.77
CA GLU A 463 15.04 2.65 -5.41
C GLU A 463 13.62 2.87 -4.89
N TRP A 464 12.71 3.42 -5.72
CA TRP A 464 11.32 3.57 -5.34
C TRP A 464 10.64 2.22 -5.14
N PHE A 465 10.94 1.23 -6.00
CA PHE A 465 10.46 -0.15 -5.82
C PHE A 465 10.84 -0.68 -4.43
N ASN A 466 12.09 -0.50 -4.02
CA ASN A 466 12.59 -0.98 -2.73
C ASN A 466 11.80 -0.41 -1.55
N GLU A 467 11.41 0.86 -1.65
CA GLU A 467 10.79 1.59 -0.55
C GLU A 467 9.26 1.45 -0.47
N TYR A 468 8.57 1.35 -1.62
CA TYR A 468 7.11 1.50 -1.68
C TYR A 468 6.36 0.37 -2.37
N MET A 469 7.05 -0.61 -2.95
CA MET A 469 6.42 -1.84 -3.45
C MET A 469 6.22 -2.83 -2.31
N PHE A 470 5.00 -3.39 -2.21
CA PHE A 470 4.67 -4.32 -1.13
C PHE A 470 4.24 -5.70 -1.62
N ARG A 471 3.47 -5.81 -2.71
CA ARG A 471 2.79 -7.06 -3.09
C ARG A 471 2.91 -7.33 -4.58
N LEU A 472 3.10 -8.62 -4.91
CA LEU A 472 3.04 -9.15 -6.27
C LEU A 472 2.24 -10.45 -6.29
N VAL A 473 1.39 -10.63 -7.28
CA VAL A 473 0.78 -11.94 -7.57
C VAL A 473 1.53 -12.56 -8.73
N ILE A 474 2.06 -13.73 -8.48
CA ILE A 474 2.99 -14.38 -9.40
C ILE A 474 2.55 -15.83 -9.68
N ASN A 475 2.77 -16.29 -10.90
CA ASN A 475 2.55 -17.69 -11.26
C ASN A 475 3.59 -18.58 -10.56
N LYS A 476 3.12 -19.63 -9.89
CA LYS A 476 3.96 -20.58 -9.13
C LYS A 476 5.09 -21.21 -9.97
N LYS A 477 4.92 -21.30 -11.30
CA LYS A 477 5.97 -21.81 -12.20
C LYS A 477 7.25 -20.96 -12.23
N ILE A 478 7.15 -19.67 -11.83
CA ILE A 478 8.29 -18.75 -11.78
C ILE A 478 9.10 -18.92 -10.50
N LEU A 479 8.49 -19.47 -9.44
CA LEU A 479 9.09 -19.56 -8.13
C LEU A 479 10.07 -20.71 -8.01
N ASP A 480 11.12 -20.51 -7.21
CA ASP A 480 12.04 -21.56 -6.85
C ASP A 480 11.45 -22.55 -5.82
N LYS A 481 12.08 -23.72 -5.68
CA LYS A 481 11.63 -24.77 -4.75
C LYS A 481 11.61 -24.32 -3.30
N LYS A 482 12.55 -23.45 -2.87
CA LYS A 482 12.63 -22.95 -1.50
C LYS A 482 11.38 -22.12 -1.19
N THR A 483 11.01 -21.20 -2.08
CA THR A 483 9.83 -20.36 -1.93
C THR A 483 8.53 -21.17 -2.01
N LEU A 484 8.43 -22.12 -2.97
CA LEU A 484 7.27 -23.00 -3.08
C LEU A 484 7.04 -23.84 -1.81
N ASN A 485 8.10 -24.31 -1.15
CA ASN A 485 7.99 -25.08 0.08
C ASN A 485 7.38 -24.29 1.25
N VAL A 486 7.41 -22.95 1.21
CA VAL A 486 6.75 -22.12 2.22
C VAL A 486 5.22 -22.32 2.22
N LEU A 487 4.62 -22.64 1.08
CA LEU A 487 3.18 -22.94 0.97
C LEU A 487 2.73 -24.18 1.76
N ASN A 488 3.65 -25.06 2.15
CA ASN A 488 3.37 -26.22 2.98
C ASN A 488 3.36 -25.90 4.49
N GLN A 489 3.73 -24.69 4.88
CA GLN A 489 3.70 -24.26 6.27
C GLN A 489 2.26 -23.97 6.73
N LYS A 490 2.01 -24.14 8.03
CA LYS A 490 0.79 -23.64 8.65
C LYS A 490 0.87 -22.09 8.65
N PRO A 491 -0.14 -21.38 8.12
CA PRO A 491 -0.10 -19.93 8.09
C PRO A 491 -0.05 -19.31 9.50
N ILE A 492 0.73 -18.26 9.65
CA ILE A 492 0.68 -17.36 10.81
C ILE A 492 -0.52 -16.44 10.60
N LYS A 493 -1.50 -16.51 11.50
CA LYS A 493 -2.71 -15.67 11.41
C LYS A 493 -2.44 -14.25 11.88
N LEU A 494 -2.87 -13.30 11.10
CA LEU A 494 -2.83 -11.88 11.39
C LEU A 494 -4.27 -11.34 11.54
N PRO A 495 -4.48 -10.34 12.40
CA PRO A 495 -5.80 -9.78 12.59
C PRO A 495 -6.23 -8.92 11.39
N PRO A 496 -7.54 -8.68 11.19
CA PRO A 496 -8.04 -7.89 10.07
C PRO A 496 -7.68 -6.38 10.17
N TRP A 497 -7.23 -5.91 11.31
CA TRP A 497 -6.70 -4.54 11.52
C TRP A 497 -5.19 -4.45 11.40
N ASP A 498 -4.56 -5.39 10.74
CA ASP A 498 -3.12 -5.32 10.45
C ASP A 498 -2.81 -4.05 9.63
N PRO A 499 -1.73 -3.30 9.95
CA PRO A 499 -1.42 -2.03 9.28
C PRO A 499 -1.29 -2.13 7.77
N MET A 500 -0.84 -3.29 7.26
CA MET A 500 -0.67 -3.50 5.83
C MET A 500 -1.98 -3.87 5.11
N PHE A 501 -3.07 -4.09 5.84
CA PHE A 501 -4.36 -4.56 5.32
C PHE A 501 -5.54 -3.70 5.76
N MET A 502 -5.27 -2.55 6.36
CA MET A 502 -6.32 -1.59 6.63
C MET A 502 -6.94 -1.16 5.30
N GLN A 503 -8.26 -1.27 5.22
CA GLN A 503 -9.00 -0.76 4.07
C GLN A 503 -8.76 0.76 3.98
N ASP A 504 -8.62 1.26 2.75
CA ASP A 504 -8.50 2.69 2.49
C ASP A 504 -9.64 3.45 3.19
N MET A 505 -9.27 4.35 4.09
CA MET A 505 -10.22 5.20 4.82
C MET A 505 -10.73 6.32 3.92
#